data_797997835ec12785e66a4f4e62717d98
#
_entry.id   797997835ec12785e66a4f4e62717d98
#
_cell.length_a   1.000
_cell.length_b   1.000
_cell.length_c   1.000
_cell.angle_alpha   90.00
_cell.angle_beta   90.00
_cell.angle_gamma   90.00
#
_symmetry.space_group_name_H-M   'P 1'
#
loop_
_entity.id
_entity.type
_entity.pdbx_description
1 polymer ?
#
loop_
_entity_poly.entity_id
_entity_poly.type
_entity_poly.pdbx_seq_one_letter_code
_entity_poly.pdbx_strand_id
1 'polypeptide(L)'
;VPQGGVISPLLSNIMLNEFDQWLENKYLSYKARKDRWYWNNSIKRQRPIALAEKRQWLPAVAYCRYADDFVIVVKGNKVHAEIIREECRAFLEGKLKLTLNMEKTHITHVNDGFVFLGHRIIRKRGPRGTMRPVTTIPKDKFRNFTYKLVKELSGNYSMNKIDMVESLNRKLAGWANFYQFTDYTAVMYGKLDRIIFWKLAHWLAHKYRVSIKSLMRQWIRRPAEGKAKTWQLFGRSGSGNLC
;
A
#
# COMPACT_ATOMS: atom_id res chain seq x y z
N VAL A 1 -13.23 -23.16 -12.80
CA VAL A 1 -12.29 -23.66 -11.79
C VAL A 1 -12.88 -23.33 -10.42
N PRO A 2 -12.98 -24.29 -9.46
CA PRO A 2 -13.52 -24.02 -8.13
C PRO A 2 -12.73 -22.92 -7.43
N GLN A 3 -13.43 -22.00 -6.78
CA GLN A 3 -12.81 -20.92 -6.03
C GLN A 3 -12.05 -21.51 -4.83
N GLY A 4 -10.75 -21.21 -4.70
CA GLY A 4 -9.89 -21.75 -3.65
C GLY A 4 -9.10 -23.03 -3.99
N GLY A 5 -9.14 -23.51 -5.23
CA GLY A 5 -8.30 -24.62 -5.66
C GLY A 5 -6.81 -24.28 -5.65
N VAL A 6 -5.96 -25.19 -5.19
CA VAL A 6 -4.49 -25.00 -5.07
C VAL A 6 -3.85 -24.64 -6.43
N ILE A 7 -4.38 -25.15 -7.53
CA ILE A 7 -3.87 -24.93 -8.90
C ILE A 7 -4.40 -23.62 -9.51
N SER A 8 -5.48 -23.04 -8.98
CA SER A 8 -6.12 -21.84 -9.56
C SER A 8 -5.18 -20.66 -9.76
N PRO A 9 -4.31 -20.29 -8.81
CA PRO A 9 -3.35 -19.18 -9.00
C PRO A 9 -2.34 -19.45 -10.09
N LEU A 10 -1.91 -20.72 -10.27
CA LEU A 10 -0.96 -21.10 -11.33
C LEU A 10 -1.60 -20.96 -12.70
N LEU A 11 -2.82 -21.51 -12.87
CA LEU A 11 -3.55 -21.43 -14.12
C LEU A 11 -3.88 -19.97 -14.50
N SER A 12 -4.29 -19.17 -13.55
CA SER A 12 -4.52 -17.73 -13.73
C SER A 12 -3.24 -17.02 -14.20
N ASN A 13 -2.09 -17.32 -13.60
CA ASN A 13 -0.83 -16.73 -14.00
C ASN A 13 -0.39 -17.17 -15.41
N ILE A 14 -0.57 -18.43 -15.78
CA ILE A 14 -0.26 -18.92 -17.13
C ILE A 14 -1.14 -18.20 -18.17
N MET A 15 -2.44 -18.08 -17.90
CA MET A 15 -3.37 -17.42 -18.80
C MET A 15 -3.07 -15.91 -18.94
N LEU A 16 -2.81 -15.22 -17.84
CA LEU A 16 -2.51 -13.79 -17.84
C LEU A 16 -1.10 -13.47 -18.36
N ASN A 17 -0.19 -14.45 -18.45
CA ASN A 17 1.11 -14.28 -19.10
C ASN A 17 0.98 -13.87 -20.58
N GLU A 18 -0.06 -14.31 -21.28
CA GLU A 18 -0.36 -13.85 -22.65
C GLU A 18 -0.63 -12.34 -22.69
N PHE A 19 -1.33 -11.82 -21.68
CA PHE A 19 -1.58 -10.40 -21.54
C PHE A 19 -0.30 -9.63 -21.21
N ASP A 20 0.55 -10.18 -20.33
CA ASP A 20 1.85 -9.60 -20.02
C ASP A 20 2.72 -9.48 -21.26
N GLN A 21 2.84 -10.55 -22.05
CA GLN A 21 3.61 -10.58 -23.28
C GLN A 21 3.05 -9.63 -24.34
N TRP A 22 1.73 -9.53 -24.45
CA TRP A 22 1.11 -8.59 -25.37
C TRP A 22 1.45 -7.13 -25.00
N LEU A 23 1.34 -6.77 -23.73
CA LEU A 23 1.72 -5.43 -23.23
C LEU A 23 3.21 -5.16 -23.43
N GLU A 24 4.07 -6.15 -23.15
CA GLU A 24 5.50 -6.03 -23.33
C GLU A 24 5.85 -5.77 -24.80
N ASN A 25 5.33 -6.57 -25.71
CA ASN A 25 5.60 -6.43 -27.14
C ASN A 25 5.07 -5.10 -27.70
N LYS A 26 3.91 -4.64 -27.24
CA LYS A 26 3.28 -3.42 -27.76
C LYS A 26 3.83 -2.15 -27.17
N TYR A 27 4.18 -2.14 -25.85
CA TYR A 27 4.49 -0.91 -25.11
C TYR A 27 5.85 -0.90 -24.43
N LEU A 28 6.37 -2.03 -23.96
CA LEU A 28 7.47 -2.08 -23.00
C LEU A 28 8.79 -2.52 -23.63
N SER A 29 8.77 -3.41 -24.64
CA SER A 29 9.98 -3.97 -25.25
C SER A 29 10.88 -2.87 -25.83
N TYR A 30 12.18 -3.16 -25.91
CA TYR A 30 13.15 -2.26 -26.53
C TYR A 30 12.74 -1.94 -27.98
N LYS A 31 12.26 -2.92 -28.75
CA LYS A 31 11.78 -2.75 -30.12
C LYS A 31 10.59 -1.77 -30.17
N ALA A 32 9.56 -1.97 -29.34
CA ALA A 32 8.42 -1.08 -29.26
C ALA A 32 8.80 0.37 -28.84
N ARG A 33 9.85 0.52 -28.03
CA ARG A 33 10.38 1.85 -27.66
C ARG A 33 11.23 2.46 -28.75
N LYS A 34 12.03 1.65 -29.46
CA LYS A 34 12.92 2.10 -30.54
C LYS A 34 12.12 2.65 -31.71
N ASP A 35 11.00 2.05 -32.06
CA ASP A 35 10.14 2.50 -33.14
C ASP A 35 9.52 3.91 -32.90
N ARG A 36 9.64 4.43 -31.68
CA ARG A 36 9.21 5.79 -31.29
C ARG A 36 10.31 6.82 -31.36
N TRP A 37 11.53 6.43 -31.72
CA TRP A 37 12.69 7.28 -31.75
C TRP A 37 13.27 7.28 -33.17
N TYR A 38 13.66 8.43 -33.63
CA TYR A 38 14.38 8.55 -34.87
C TYR A 38 15.78 9.14 -34.61
N TRP A 39 16.71 8.82 -35.46
CA TRP A 39 18.04 9.41 -35.43
C TRP A 39 18.01 10.80 -36.04
N ASN A 40 18.37 11.81 -35.26
CA ASN A 40 18.51 13.18 -35.77
C ASN A 40 19.98 13.46 -36.16
N ASN A 41 20.23 13.57 -37.44
CA ASN A 41 21.58 13.76 -37.98
C ASN A 41 22.20 15.11 -37.59
N SER A 42 21.40 16.17 -37.38
CA SER A 42 21.90 17.50 -37.03
C SER A 42 22.49 17.55 -35.62
N ILE A 43 21.92 16.79 -34.69
CA ILE A 43 22.37 16.76 -33.29
C ILE A 43 23.05 15.44 -32.91
N LYS A 44 23.23 14.54 -33.87
CA LYS A 44 23.86 13.20 -33.71
C LYS A 44 23.35 12.41 -32.51
N ARG A 45 22.03 12.45 -32.27
CA ARG A 45 21.38 11.68 -31.18
C ARG A 45 19.98 11.24 -31.55
N GLN A 46 19.49 10.24 -30.83
CA GLN A 46 18.07 9.78 -30.95
C GLN A 46 17.13 10.83 -30.38
N ARG A 47 16.04 11.08 -31.07
CA ARG A 47 14.95 11.94 -30.65
C ARG A 47 13.62 11.19 -30.68
N PRO A 48 12.69 11.46 -29.74
CA PRO A 48 11.34 10.91 -29.84
C PRO A 48 10.63 11.49 -31.08
N ILE A 49 9.81 10.66 -31.71
CA ILE A 49 8.99 11.09 -32.84
C ILE A 49 7.96 12.10 -32.31
N ALA A 50 7.91 13.28 -32.92
CA ALA A 50 6.94 14.31 -32.55
C ALA A 50 5.55 13.96 -33.06
N LEU A 51 4.51 14.35 -32.31
CA LEU A 51 3.09 14.20 -32.70
C LEU A 51 2.77 14.82 -34.06
N ALA A 52 3.47 15.89 -34.46
CA ALA A 52 3.29 16.60 -35.72
C ALA A 52 3.62 15.79 -36.97
N GLU A 53 4.39 14.70 -36.86
CA GLU A 53 4.84 13.90 -38.01
C GLU A 53 3.83 12.79 -38.42
N LYS A 54 2.58 12.86 -37.95
CA LYS A 54 1.48 11.90 -38.29
C LYS A 54 1.80 10.43 -38.01
N ARG A 55 2.89 10.11 -37.32
CA ARG A 55 3.14 8.75 -36.85
C ARG A 55 2.37 8.53 -35.55
N GLN A 56 1.82 7.34 -35.39
CA GLN A 56 1.02 6.96 -34.23
C GLN A 56 1.88 7.12 -32.95
N TRP A 57 1.67 8.22 -32.21
CA TRP A 57 2.37 8.46 -30.98
C TRP A 57 1.82 7.56 -29.89
N LEU A 58 2.66 6.67 -29.40
CA LEU A 58 2.33 5.80 -28.28
C LEU A 58 2.93 6.40 -26.99
N PRO A 59 2.16 6.58 -25.93
CA PRO A 59 2.68 7.08 -24.66
C PRO A 59 3.67 6.09 -24.04
N ALA A 60 4.62 6.60 -23.26
CA ALA A 60 5.46 5.74 -22.45
C ALA A 60 4.62 5.10 -21.35
N VAL A 61 4.74 3.78 -21.20
CA VAL A 61 3.96 2.97 -20.29
C VAL A 61 4.89 2.21 -19.35
N ALA A 62 4.49 2.08 -18.10
CA ALA A 62 5.04 1.12 -17.14
C ALA A 62 3.89 0.24 -16.64
N TYR A 63 4.17 -1.03 -16.43
CA TYR A 63 3.19 -2.04 -16.07
C TYR A 63 3.69 -2.86 -14.88
N CYS A 64 2.77 -3.19 -13.99
CA CYS A 64 3.00 -4.11 -12.88
C CYS A 64 1.73 -4.91 -12.62
N ARG A 65 1.86 -6.23 -12.52
CA ARG A 65 0.76 -7.13 -12.17
C ARG A 65 1.13 -8.00 -10.96
N TYR A 66 0.15 -8.23 -10.14
CA TYR A 66 0.20 -9.20 -9.05
C TYR A 66 -1.09 -10.01 -9.05
N ALA A 67 -1.01 -11.29 -9.41
CA ALA A 67 -2.17 -12.14 -9.68
C ALA A 67 -3.14 -11.47 -10.68
N ASP A 68 -4.38 -11.24 -10.28
CA ASP A 68 -5.42 -10.62 -11.11
C ASP A 68 -5.40 -9.08 -11.07
N ASP A 69 -4.71 -8.50 -10.09
CA ASP A 69 -4.59 -7.04 -9.94
C ASP A 69 -3.43 -6.51 -10.78
N PHE A 70 -3.68 -5.48 -11.58
CA PHE A 70 -2.63 -4.82 -12.34
C PHE A 70 -2.77 -3.30 -12.37
N VAL A 71 -1.66 -2.65 -12.59
CA VAL A 71 -1.54 -1.20 -12.73
C VAL A 71 -0.75 -0.86 -13.99
N ILE A 72 -1.27 0.07 -14.77
CA ILE A 72 -0.61 0.63 -15.95
C ILE A 72 -0.39 2.12 -15.69
N VAL A 73 0.86 2.56 -15.63
CA VAL A 73 1.22 3.96 -15.50
C VAL A 73 1.52 4.53 -16.89
N VAL A 74 0.77 5.54 -17.28
CA VAL A 74 0.84 6.14 -18.63
C VAL A 74 1.43 7.54 -18.53
N LYS A 75 2.53 7.79 -19.24
CA LYS A 75 3.08 9.14 -19.42
C LYS A 75 2.34 9.83 -20.58
N GLY A 76 1.16 10.36 -20.29
CA GLY A 76 0.30 10.97 -21.31
C GLY A 76 -0.86 11.73 -20.66
N ASN A 77 -1.84 12.05 -21.47
CA ASN A 77 -3.10 12.64 -21.02
C ASN A 77 -4.17 11.55 -20.74
N LYS A 78 -5.34 11.99 -20.29
CA LYS A 78 -6.46 11.10 -19.98
C LYS A 78 -6.90 10.27 -21.20
N VAL A 79 -6.92 10.88 -22.39
CA VAL A 79 -7.31 10.21 -23.65
C VAL A 79 -6.39 9.03 -23.96
N HIS A 80 -5.07 9.17 -23.75
CA HIS A 80 -4.14 8.07 -23.93
C HIS A 80 -4.40 6.92 -22.95
N ALA A 81 -4.74 7.22 -21.71
CA ALA A 81 -5.08 6.21 -20.72
C ALA A 81 -6.40 5.49 -21.08
N GLU A 82 -7.38 6.22 -21.62
CA GLU A 82 -8.65 5.66 -22.11
C GLU A 82 -8.41 4.71 -23.28
N ILE A 83 -7.61 5.11 -24.27
CA ILE A 83 -7.25 4.25 -25.41
C ILE A 83 -6.59 2.96 -24.92
N ILE A 84 -5.59 3.05 -24.03
CA ILE A 84 -4.90 1.87 -23.51
C ILE A 84 -5.86 0.97 -22.72
N ARG A 85 -6.78 1.54 -21.94
CA ARG A 85 -7.79 0.77 -21.22
C ARG A 85 -8.69 -0.03 -22.16
N GLU A 86 -9.18 0.60 -23.25
CA GLU A 86 -10.02 -0.08 -24.22
C GLU A 86 -9.25 -1.15 -25.01
N GLU A 87 -7.98 -0.91 -25.32
CA GLU A 87 -7.13 -1.92 -25.93
C GLU A 87 -6.89 -3.13 -25.02
N CYS A 88 -6.63 -2.89 -23.72
CA CYS A 88 -6.51 -3.95 -22.72
C CYS A 88 -7.82 -4.75 -22.62
N ARG A 89 -8.96 -4.05 -22.57
CA ARG A 89 -10.28 -4.67 -22.55
C ARG A 89 -10.49 -5.56 -23.79
N ALA A 90 -10.26 -5.02 -24.99
CA ALA A 90 -10.43 -5.75 -26.24
C ALA A 90 -9.54 -7.01 -26.30
N PHE A 91 -8.30 -6.93 -25.79
CA PHE A 91 -7.42 -8.09 -25.72
C PHE A 91 -7.92 -9.14 -24.73
N LEU A 92 -8.27 -8.73 -23.51
CA LEU A 92 -8.74 -9.64 -22.45
C LEU A 92 -10.04 -10.33 -22.86
N GLU A 93 -11.02 -9.59 -23.37
CA GLU A 93 -12.33 -10.14 -23.78
C GLU A 93 -12.23 -10.94 -25.10
N GLY A 94 -11.49 -10.42 -26.07
CA GLY A 94 -11.36 -11.04 -27.40
C GLY A 94 -10.50 -12.31 -27.38
N LYS A 95 -9.29 -12.22 -26.83
CA LYS A 95 -8.31 -13.32 -26.88
C LYS A 95 -8.42 -14.27 -25.69
N LEU A 96 -8.52 -13.73 -24.47
CA LEU A 96 -8.50 -14.54 -23.25
C LEU A 96 -9.88 -14.91 -22.72
N LYS A 97 -10.95 -14.34 -23.28
CA LYS A 97 -12.33 -14.51 -22.80
C LYS A 97 -12.52 -14.12 -21.32
N LEU A 98 -11.71 -13.16 -20.86
CA LEU A 98 -11.77 -12.61 -19.52
C LEU A 98 -12.44 -11.24 -19.56
N THR A 99 -13.43 -11.03 -18.71
CA THR A 99 -14.14 -9.73 -18.61
C THR A 99 -13.39 -8.79 -17.69
N LEU A 100 -13.03 -7.61 -18.19
CA LEU A 100 -12.46 -6.54 -17.37
C LEU A 100 -13.56 -5.91 -16.50
N ASN A 101 -13.39 -5.93 -15.19
CA ASN A 101 -14.34 -5.28 -14.29
C ASN A 101 -14.21 -3.77 -14.37
N MET A 102 -15.10 -3.14 -15.13
CA MET A 102 -15.10 -1.69 -15.39
C MET A 102 -15.41 -0.86 -14.15
N GLU A 103 -16.16 -1.39 -13.18
CA GLU A 103 -16.46 -0.69 -11.91
C GLU A 103 -15.22 -0.57 -11.02
N LYS A 104 -14.28 -1.54 -11.12
CA LYS A 104 -13.02 -1.53 -10.38
C LYS A 104 -11.87 -0.91 -11.17
N THR A 105 -12.02 -0.75 -12.49
CA THR A 105 -10.97 -0.22 -13.36
C THR A 105 -11.09 1.30 -13.48
N HIS A 106 -10.26 2.02 -12.74
CA HIS A 106 -10.29 3.48 -12.69
C HIS A 106 -9.08 4.11 -13.37
N ILE A 107 -9.29 5.18 -14.11
CA ILE A 107 -8.24 6.07 -14.58
C ILE A 107 -8.08 7.19 -13.56
N THR A 108 -6.92 7.24 -12.90
CA THR A 108 -6.66 8.19 -11.82
C THR A 108 -5.41 9.00 -12.13
N HIS A 109 -5.45 10.31 -11.90
CA HIS A 109 -4.27 11.14 -12.04
C HIS A 109 -3.28 10.87 -10.89
N VAL A 110 -1.98 10.83 -11.17
CA VAL A 110 -0.94 10.48 -10.18
C VAL A 110 -0.86 11.43 -8.98
N ASN A 111 -1.38 12.67 -9.10
CA ASN A 111 -1.48 13.61 -7.98
C ASN A 111 -2.63 13.29 -7.02
N ASP A 112 -3.69 12.62 -7.50
CA ASP A 112 -4.81 12.19 -6.66
C ASP A 112 -4.46 10.90 -5.92
N GLY A 113 -3.58 10.08 -6.53
CA GLY A 113 -3.11 8.81 -6.00
C GLY A 113 -4.15 7.70 -6.11
N PHE A 114 -3.66 6.48 -6.14
CA PHE A 114 -4.47 5.26 -6.21
C PHE A 114 -3.98 4.23 -5.17
N VAL A 115 -4.82 3.25 -4.89
CA VAL A 115 -4.47 2.14 -3.98
C VAL A 115 -4.14 0.90 -4.82
N PHE A 116 -2.97 0.31 -4.57
CA PHE A 116 -2.54 -0.94 -5.18
C PHE A 116 -1.90 -1.83 -4.12
N LEU A 117 -2.32 -3.08 -4.04
CA LEU A 117 -1.86 -4.07 -3.05
C LEU A 117 -1.85 -3.56 -1.60
N GLY A 118 -2.89 -2.81 -1.24
CA GLY A 118 -3.03 -2.27 0.12
C GLY A 118 -2.21 -1.01 0.43
N HIS A 119 -1.44 -0.51 -0.54
CA HIS A 119 -0.64 0.72 -0.42
C HIS A 119 -1.21 1.83 -1.29
N ARG A 120 -1.23 3.06 -0.80
CA ARG A 120 -1.61 4.23 -1.59
C ARG A 120 -0.38 4.83 -2.25
N ILE A 121 -0.35 4.84 -3.56
CA ILE A 121 0.71 5.42 -4.39
C ILE A 121 0.24 6.80 -4.85
N ILE A 122 1.04 7.83 -4.61
CA ILE A 122 0.70 9.22 -4.94
C ILE A 122 1.96 10.02 -5.25
N ARG A 123 1.87 11.01 -6.12
CA ARG A 123 2.96 11.95 -6.37
C ARG A 123 2.88 13.13 -5.42
N LYS A 124 3.93 13.39 -4.66
CA LYS A 124 4.03 14.50 -3.72
C LYS A 124 5.28 15.33 -3.94
N ARG A 125 5.21 16.60 -3.54
CA ARG A 125 6.37 17.47 -3.52
C ARG A 125 7.30 17.07 -2.36
N GLY A 126 8.54 16.75 -2.68
CA GLY A 126 9.59 16.48 -1.69
C GLY A 126 10.18 17.75 -1.07
N PRO A 127 11.06 17.63 -0.07
CA PRO A 127 11.69 18.77 0.62
C PRO A 127 12.46 19.71 -0.32
N ARG A 128 13.01 19.18 -1.42
CA ARG A 128 13.74 19.94 -2.44
C ARG A 128 12.84 20.55 -3.52
N GLY A 129 11.53 20.61 -3.31
CA GLY A 129 10.57 21.15 -4.29
C GLY A 129 10.23 20.23 -5.47
N THR A 130 10.96 19.13 -5.67
CA THR A 130 10.74 18.18 -6.76
C THR A 130 9.58 17.25 -6.48
N MET A 131 8.77 16.96 -7.51
CA MET A 131 7.68 15.99 -7.41
C MET A 131 8.24 14.56 -7.50
N ARG A 132 7.93 13.73 -6.51
CA ARG A 132 8.35 12.33 -6.47
C ARG A 132 7.18 11.39 -6.14
N PRO A 133 7.17 10.15 -6.65
CA PRO A 133 6.22 9.16 -6.18
C PRO A 133 6.54 8.80 -4.72
N VAL A 134 5.50 8.62 -3.94
CA VAL A 134 5.58 8.13 -2.55
C VAL A 134 4.50 7.10 -2.32
N THR A 135 4.81 6.15 -1.45
CA THR A 135 3.87 5.12 -1.01
C THR A 135 3.41 5.47 0.39
N THR A 136 2.12 5.46 0.64
CA THR A 136 1.56 5.82 1.95
C THR A 136 0.51 4.80 2.39
N ILE A 137 0.26 4.74 3.69
CA ILE A 137 -0.79 3.89 4.26
C ILE A 137 -2.16 4.50 3.90
N PRO A 138 -3.09 3.74 3.28
CA PRO A 138 -4.44 4.23 3.03
C PRO A 138 -5.18 4.58 4.32
N LYS A 139 -5.89 5.70 4.33
CA LYS A 139 -6.58 6.20 5.54
C LYS A 139 -7.67 5.25 6.04
N ASP A 140 -8.38 4.62 5.14
CA ASP A 140 -9.41 3.62 5.43
C ASP A 140 -8.81 2.38 6.10
N LYS A 141 -7.69 1.87 5.59
CA LYS A 141 -6.97 0.72 6.17
C LYS A 141 -6.47 1.03 7.58
N PHE A 142 -5.88 2.21 7.78
CA PHE A 142 -5.47 2.67 9.11
C PHE A 142 -6.66 2.75 10.07
N ARG A 143 -7.76 3.40 9.65
CA ARG A 143 -8.96 3.55 10.47
C ARG A 143 -9.56 2.19 10.83
N ASN A 144 -9.70 1.30 9.86
CA ASN A 144 -10.27 -0.03 10.07
C ASN A 144 -9.40 -0.89 10.99
N PHE A 145 -8.09 -0.83 10.85
CA PHE A 145 -7.17 -1.53 11.75
C PHE A 145 -7.25 -0.98 13.18
N THR A 146 -7.19 0.35 13.33
CA THR A 146 -7.34 1.02 14.63
C THR A 146 -8.69 0.66 15.29
N TYR A 147 -9.78 0.67 14.53
CA TYR A 147 -11.10 0.30 15.02
C TYR A 147 -11.14 -1.15 15.55
N LYS A 148 -10.56 -2.10 14.81
CA LYS A 148 -10.49 -3.51 15.24
C LYS A 148 -9.75 -3.66 16.57
N LEU A 149 -8.60 -3.00 16.74
CA LEU A 149 -7.83 -3.03 17.98
C LEU A 149 -8.58 -2.38 19.15
N VAL A 150 -9.22 -1.24 18.91
CA VAL A 150 -10.03 -0.56 19.93
C VAL A 150 -11.23 -1.39 20.34
N LYS A 151 -11.91 -2.05 19.41
CA LYS A 151 -13.04 -2.94 19.67
C LYS A 151 -12.63 -4.13 20.54
N GLU A 152 -11.45 -4.70 20.29
CA GLU A 152 -10.92 -5.79 21.11
C GLU A 152 -10.69 -5.39 22.57
N LEU A 153 -10.18 -4.17 22.79
CA LEU A 153 -10.01 -3.59 24.13
C LEU A 153 -11.34 -3.23 24.82
N SER A 154 -12.39 -3.01 24.04
CA SER A 154 -13.69 -2.57 24.55
C SER A 154 -14.60 -3.76 24.88
N GLY A 155 -14.34 -4.54 25.92
CA GLY A 155 -15.24 -5.62 26.34
C GLY A 155 -14.54 -6.89 26.84
N ASN A 156 -13.26 -7.07 26.60
CA ASN A 156 -12.50 -8.26 27.02
C ASN A 156 -11.85 -8.08 28.41
N TYR A 157 -12.61 -7.62 29.40
CA TYR A 157 -12.06 -7.33 30.74
C TYR A 157 -11.68 -8.58 31.54
N SER A 158 -12.22 -9.77 31.18
CA SER A 158 -11.84 -11.05 31.77
C SER A 158 -10.47 -11.55 31.34
N MET A 159 -9.99 -11.14 30.15
CA MET A 159 -8.70 -11.58 29.60
C MET A 159 -7.54 -11.17 30.50
N ASN A 160 -6.52 -12.04 30.60
CA ASN A 160 -5.29 -11.71 31.33
C ASN A 160 -4.58 -10.50 30.66
N LYS A 161 -3.97 -9.64 31.49
CA LYS A 161 -3.24 -8.46 30.99
C LYS A 161 -2.08 -8.81 30.07
N ILE A 162 -1.35 -9.89 30.37
CA ILE A 162 -0.20 -10.32 29.57
C ILE A 162 -0.69 -10.79 28.21
N ASP A 163 -1.68 -11.67 28.16
CA ASP A 163 -2.26 -12.19 26.93
C ASP A 163 -2.84 -11.08 26.05
N MET A 164 -3.46 -10.06 26.67
CA MET A 164 -3.96 -8.90 25.94
C MET A 164 -2.82 -8.11 25.28
N VAL A 165 -1.75 -7.81 26.03
CA VAL A 165 -0.58 -7.08 25.51
C VAL A 165 0.12 -7.87 24.41
N GLU A 166 0.31 -9.17 24.57
CA GLU A 166 0.92 -10.04 23.56
C GLU A 166 0.05 -10.13 22.30
N SER A 167 -1.26 -10.25 22.45
CA SER A 167 -2.20 -10.22 21.32
C SER A 167 -2.10 -8.92 20.53
N LEU A 168 -2.08 -7.79 21.23
CA LEU A 168 -1.92 -6.46 20.61
C LEU A 168 -0.56 -6.35 19.92
N ASN A 169 0.53 -6.74 20.58
CA ASN A 169 1.88 -6.65 20.02
C ASN A 169 2.04 -7.48 18.76
N ARG A 170 1.50 -8.72 18.72
CA ARG A 170 1.52 -9.55 17.51
C ARG A 170 0.79 -8.87 16.34
N LYS A 171 -0.38 -8.27 16.59
CA LYS A 171 -1.15 -7.56 15.56
C LYS A 171 -0.45 -6.29 15.08
N LEU A 172 0.10 -5.52 16.02
CA LEU A 172 0.85 -4.29 15.70
C LEU A 172 2.12 -4.62 14.91
N ALA A 173 2.88 -5.64 15.33
CA ALA A 173 4.08 -6.09 14.62
C ALA A 173 3.76 -6.59 13.21
N GLY A 174 2.73 -7.43 13.04
CA GLY A 174 2.31 -7.90 11.72
C GLY A 174 1.88 -6.76 10.80
N TRP A 175 1.14 -5.78 11.32
CA TRP A 175 0.73 -4.61 10.57
C TRP A 175 1.91 -3.68 10.23
N ALA A 176 2.83 -3.46 11.17
CA ALA A 176 4.04 -2.68 10.95
C ALA A 176 4.96 -3.34 9.91
N ASN A 177 5.13 -4.67 9.97
CA ASN A 177 5.92 -5.42 9.00
C ASN A 177 5.34 -5.32 7.58
N PHE A 178 4.01 -5.34 7.44
CA PHE A 178 3.37 -5.16 6.13
C PHE A 178 3.67 -3.77 5.53
N TYR A 179 3.71 -2.73 6.36
CA TYR A 179 3.93 -1.34 5.92
C TYR A 179 5.37 -0.84 6.13
N GLN A 180 6.34 -1.70 6.42
CA GLN A 180 7.72 -1.30 6.77
C GLN A 180 8.43 -0.49 5.66
N PHE A 181 8.11 -0.77 4.39
CA PHE A 181 8.70 -0.07 3.24
C PHE A 181 7.84 1.10 2.73
N THR A 182 6.89 1.55 3.53
CA THR A 182 5.98 2.64 3.18
C THR A 182 6.54 3.98 3.67
N ASP A 183 6.41 5.04 2.89
CA ASP A 183 6.84 6.39 3.27
C ASP A 183 5.94 6.97 4.38
N TYR A 184 6.51 7.84 5.21
CA TYR A 184 5.82 8.59 6.27
C TYR A 184 5.11 7.73 7.34
N THR A 185 5.57 6.51 7.54
CA THR A 185 4.97 5.58 8.52
C THR A 185 5.08 6.09 9.95
N ALA A 186 6.16 6.77 10.32
CA ALA A 186 6.40 7.27 11.69
C ALA A 186 5.22 8.11 12.22
N VAL A 187 4.63 8.98 11.38
CA VAL A 187 3.47 9.80 11.78
C VAL A 187 2.24 8.93 12.06
N MET A 188 2.02 7.90 11.24
CA MET A 188 0.88 7.00 11.40
C MET A 188 1.07 6.08 12.59
N TYR A 189 2.27 5.54 12.77
CA TYR A 189 2.60 4.69 13.93
C TYR A 189 2.48 5.49 15.23
N GLY A 190 3.02 6.70 15.31
CA GLY A 190 2.86 7.54 16.49
C GLY A 190 1.41 7.91 16.84
N LYS A 191 0.53 8.03 15.83
CA LYS A 191 -0.91 8.18 16.07
C LYS A 191 -1.53 6.89 16.61
N LEU A 192 -1.17 5.74 16.03
CA LEU A 192 -1.66 4.44 16.45
C LEU A 192 -1.23 4.14 17.88
N ASP A 193 0.05 4.30 18.19
CA ASP A 193 0.61 4.11 19.54
C ASP A 193 -0.12 4.95 20.58
N ARG A 194 -0.37 6.23 20.29
CA ARG A 194 -1.12 7.10 21.20
C ARG A 194 -2.54 6.60 21.45
N ILE A 195 -3.24 6.16 20.42
CA ILE A 195 -4.61 5.64 20.54
C ILE A 195 -4.61 4.36 21.37
N ILE A 196 -3.75 3.41 21.05
CA ILE A 196 -3.69 2.11 21.72
C ILE A 196 -3.22 2.28 23.15
N PHE A 197 -2.22 3.11 23.41
CA PHE A 197 -1.74 3.41 24.76
C PHE A 197 -2.89 3.87 25.68
N TRP A 198 -3.66 4.86 25.26
CA TRP A 198 -4.76 5.37 26.07
C TRP A 198 -5.91 4.36 26.21
N LYS A 199 -6.22 3.62 25.17
CA LYS A 199 -7.25 2.58 25.22
C LYS A 199 -6.84 1.44 26.14
N LEU A 200 -5.59 1.00 26.09
CA LEU A 200 -5.06 -0.01 27.01
C LEU A 200 -5.00 0.49 28.45
N ALA A 201 -4.62 1.74 28.69
CA ALA A 201 -4.65 2.35 30.01
C ALA A 201 -6.06 2.39 30.59
N HIS A 202 -7.06 2.78 29.80
CA HIS A 202 -8.48 2.72 30.23
C HIS A 202 -8.96 1.30 30.48
N TRP A 203 -8.57 0.34 29.64
CA TRP A 203 -8.90 -1.06 29.81
C TRP A 203 -8.32 -1.60 31.12
N LEU A 204 -7.05 -1.30 31.43
CA LEU A 204 -6.41 -1.69 32.70
C LEU A 204 -7.07 -1.01 33.92
N ALA A 205 -7.37 0.27 33.82
CA ALA A 205 -8.03 1.02 34.88
C ALA A 205 -9.41 0.42 35.22
N HIS A 206 -10.20 0.09 34.20
CA HIS A 206 -11.48 -0.57 34.36
C HIS A 206 -11.34 -1.99 34.93
N LYS A 207 -10.41 -2.79 34.37
CA LYS A 207 -10.18 -4.17 34.83
C LYS A 207 -9.81 -4.24 36.32
N TYR A 208 -8.94 -3.34 36.78
CA TYR A 208 -8.48 -3.32 38.16
C TYR A 208 -9.23 -2.35 39.07
N ARG A 209 -10.29 -1.73 38.53
CA ARG A 209 -11.13 -0.75 39.28
C ARG A 209 -10.31 0.36 39.93
N VAL A 210 -9.29 0.88 39.27
CA VAL A 210 -8.43 1.95 39.72
C VAL A 210 -8.61 3.19 38.86
N SER A 211 -8.34 4.36 39.43
CA SER A 211 -8.33 5.60 38.62
C SER A 211 -7.16 5.59 37.64
N ILE A 212 -7.33 6.24 36.48
CA ILE A 212 -6.25 6.43 35.52
C ILE A 212 -5.02 7.09 36.16
N LYS A 213 -5.22 8.05 37.05
CA LYS A 213 -4.14 8.74 37.78
C LYS A 213 -3.32 7.78 38.63
N SER A 214 -4.00 6.86 39.35
CA SER A 214 -3.35 5.79 40.13
C SER A 214 -2.59 4.82 39.24
N LEU A 215 -3.24 4.35 38.15
CA LEU A 215 -2.62 3.48 37.17
C LEU A 215 -1.32 4.06 36.59
N MET A 216 -1.36 5.33 36.21
CA MET A 216 -0.20 6.02 35.62
C MET A 216 0.98 6.14 36.60
N ARG A 217 0.69 6.24 37.90
CA ARG A 217 1.77 6.29 38.94
C ARG A 217 2.38 4.89 39.17
N GLN A 218 1.59 3.84 39.12
CA GLN A 218 2.00 2.48 39.50
C GLN A 218 2.57 1.69 38.34
N TRP A 219 2.04 1.88 37.13
CA TRP A 219 2.26 0.97 35.99
C TRP A 219 3.01 1.61 34.82
N ILE A 220 3.22 2.92 34.84
CA ILE A 220 3.87 3.63 33.78
C ILE A 220 5.15 4.27 34.27
N ARG A 221 6.26 3.90 33.68
CA ARG A 221 7.55 4.54 33.90
C ARG A 221 7.74 5.72 32.96
N ARG A 222 8.34 6.79 33.48
CA ARG A 222 8.86 7.86 32.64
C ARG A 222 10.08 7.36 31.87
N PRO A 223 10.29 7.79 30.63
CA PRO A 223 11.51 7.48 29.90
C PRO A 223 12.72 8.02 30.67
N ALA A 224 13.85 7.33 30.55
CA ALA A 224 15.12 7.81 31.14
C ALA A 224 15.52 9.14 30.49
N GLU A 225 16.25 9.99 31.25
CA GLU A 225 16.78 11.25 30.74
C GLU A 225 17.55 11.05 29.44
N GLY A 226 17.30 11.91 28.45
CA GLY A 226 17.91 11.84 27.10
C GLY A 226 17.23 10.92 26.09
N LYS A 227 16.22 10.14 26.46
CA LYS A 227 15.41 9.34 25.52
C LYS A 227 14.12 10.05 25.14
N ALA A 228 13.59 9.73 23.96
CA ALA A 228 12.33 10.29 23.48
C ALA A 228 11.22 10.16 24.54
N LYS A 229 10.39 11.20 24.69
CA LYS A 229 9.29 11.29 25.68
C LYS A 229 8.17 10.28 25.36
N THR A 230 8.46 9.00 25.41
CA THR A 230 7.51 7.92 25.22
C THR A 230 7.22 7.25 26.54
N TRP A 231 5.95 7.12 26.87
CA TRP A 231 5.50 6.35 28.02
C TRP A 231 5.44 4.88 27.63
N GLN A 232 5.95 3.99 28.49
CA GLN A 232 5.89 2.55 28.30
C GLN A 232 5.07 1.95 29.43
N LEU A 233 4.17 1.02 29.07
CA LEU A 233 3.46 0.18 30.02
C LEU A 233 4.35 -1.01 30.39
N PHE A 234 4.56 -1.21 31.68
CA PHE A 234 5.33 -2.34 32.18
C PHE A 234 4.40 -3.37 32.79
N GLY A 235 4.50 -4.61 32.32
CA GLY A 235 3.94 -5.78 32.97
C GLY A 235 5.04 -6.72 33.44
N ARG A 236 4.93 -7.36 34.60
CA ARG A 236 5.78 -8.50 34.94
C ARG A 236 5.20 -9.74 34.27
N SER A 237 5.96 -10.37 33.41
CA SER A 237 5.69 -11.76 33.03
C SER A 237 6.01 -12.68 34.22
N GLY A 238 5.40 -13.83 34.31
CA GLY A 238 5.66 -14.80 35.38
C GLY A 238 7.10 -15.30 35.46
N SER A 239 7.92 -15.00 34.45
CA SER A 239 9.37 -15.29 34.36
C SER A 239 10.27 -14.14 34.82
N GLY A 240 9.74 -13.05 35.36
CA GLY A 240 10.54 -11.92 35.89
C GLY A 240 11.11 -10.96 34.84
N ASN A 241 10.93 -11.21 33.56
CA ASN A 241 11.39 -10.31 32.50
C ASN A 241 10.34 -9.23 32.21
N LEU A 242 10.82 -7.99 32.11
CA LEU A 242 10.05 -6.80 31.68
C LEU A 242 9.88 -6.89 30.14
N CYS A 243 8.64 -6.90 29.69
CA CYS A 243 8.29 -6.69 28.27
C CYS A 243 7.97 -5.20 28.03
#